data_494ff92c653fdb928eab2ae38d2bafd6
#
_entry.id   494ff92c653fdb928eab2ae38d2bafd6
#
_cell.length_a   1.000
_cell.length_b   1.000
_cell.length_c   1.000
_cell.angle_alpha   90.00
_cell.angle_beta   90.00
_cell.angle_gamma   90.00
#
_symmetry.space_group_name_H-M   'P 1'
#
loop_
_entity.id
_entity.type
_entity.pdbx_description
1 polymer ?
#
loop_
_entity_poly.entity_id
_entity_poly.type
_entity_poly.pdbx_seq_one_letter_code
_entity_poly.pdbx_strand_id
1 'polypeptide(L)'
;MKGIAHASRHLGRHIISTALEHSSVGGALSHLQQRGWEIDLLDITRNGAVDLESLKELLRKDTVLVAVSAVDSELGTIQPIRKVSEIVGNYPNCRLHVDATQAVGKTELVLDGVDTLSIAPHKFYGLNGSGLLIKKKDLIIEPQIHGGLSTTLYRSGTPALGLAVSIETALRLALERQEERVQYVGELNIYLRRALAAYPAVRINSPDNAVPHILNLSVKDVKGTDFQQALARRDVCVSVKSACSAEGTPSKAVFAVSRDRKNALSSWRISLSHLTTQEELDAFLSIFDQCYHEFVG
;
A
#
# COMPACT_ATOMS: atom_id res chain seq x y z
N MET A 1 -15.08 -3.73 -0.43
CA MET A 1 -15.55 -2.73 0.57
C MET A 1 -17.02 -2.32 0.36
N LYS A 2 -17.41 -1.53 -0.67
CA LYS A 2 -18.81 -1.08 -0.86
C LYS A 2 -19.80 -2.24 -0.85
N GLY A 3 -19.52 -3.34 -1.56
CA GLY A 3 -20.39 -4.51 -1.58
C GLY A 3 -20.54 -5.21 -0.22
N ILE A 4 -19.50 -5.22 0.61
CA ILE A 4 -19.56 -5.72 2.00
C ILE A 4 -20.43 -4.78 2.84
N ALA A 5 -20.13 -3.48 2.80
CA ALA A 5 -20.89 -2.48 3.55
C ALA A 5 -22.40 -2.56 3.23
N HIS A 6 -22.76 -2.55 1.95
CA HIS A 6 -24.16 -2.61 1.54
C HIS A 6 -24.85 -3.92 1.97
N ALA A 7 -24.18 -5.07 1.83
CA ALA A 7 -24.72 -6.35 2.27
C ALA A 7 -24.92 -6.42 3.80
N SER A 8 -24.05 -5.73 4.56
CA SER A 8 -24.04 -5.75 6.03
C SER A 8 -24.78 -4.56 6.68
N ARG A 9 -25.44 -3.68 5.92
CA ARG A 9 -26.09 -2.45 6.43
C ARG A 9 -27.16 -2.66 7.50
N HIS A 10 -27.69 -3.87 7.59
CA HIS A 10 -28.68 -4.24 8.60
C HIS A 10 -28.03 -4.62 9.95
N LEU A 11 -26.73 -4.87 9.97
CA LEU A 11 -25.94 -5.21 11.17
C LEU A 11 -25.29 -3.96 11.79
N GLY A 12 -25.04 -2.93 10.99
CA GLY A 12 -24.41 -1.70 11.43
C GLY A 12 -23.94 -0.82 10.28
N ARG A 13 -23.41 0.36 10.60
CA ARG A 13 -22.90 1.32 9.62
C ARG A 13 -21.55 1.90 10.01
N HIS A 14 -20.78 1.20 10.83
CA HIS A 14 -19.48 1.61 11.24
C HIS A 14 -18.37 0.82 10.51
N ILE A 15 -17.35 1.53 10.04
CA ILE A 15 -16.18 1.00 9.32
C ILE A 15 -14.93 1.58 9.93
N ILE A 16 -13.92 0.74 10.14
CA ILE A 16 -12.59 1.15 10.61
C ILE A 16 -11.59 0.99 9.46
N SER A 17 -10.70 1.97 9.29
CA SER A 17 -9.63 1.93 8.29
C SER A 17 -8.40 2.70 8.76
N THR A 18 -7.49 3.06 7.86
CA THR A 18 -6.30 3.84 8.20
C THR A 18 -6.15 5.08 7.31
N ALA A 19 -5.37 6.06 7.79
CA ALA A 19 -4.97 7.21 6.97
C ALA A 19 -3.92 6.85 5.90
N LEU A 20 -3.34 5.64 5.97
CA LEU A 20 -2.28 5.15 5.09
C LEU A 20 -2.83 4.51 3.79
N GLU A 21 -4.13 4.28 3.73
CA GLU A 21 -4.75 3.57 2.61
C GLU A 21 -4.57 4.29 1.28
N HIS A 22 -4.40 3.50 0.24
CA HIS A 22 -4.37 4.01 -1.14
C HIS A 22 -5.68 4.73 -1.48
N SER A 23 -5.63 5.68 -2.42
CA SER A 23 -6.80 6.48 -2.85
C SER A 23 -7.97 5.63 -3.35
N SER A 24 -7.75 4.41 -3.87
CA SER A 24 -8.81 3.47 -4.24
C SER A 24 -9.64 3.01 -3.04
N VAL A 25 -9.01 2.84 -1.87
CA VAL A 25 -9.68 2.54 -0.60
C VAL A 25 -10.30 3.82 -0.02
N GLY A 26 -9.51 4.88 0.10
CA GLY A 26 -9.97 6.17 0.63
C GLY A 26 -11.16 6.76 -0.13
N GLY A 27 -11.17 6.66 -1.46
CA GLY A 27 -12.31 7.10 -2.29
C GLY A 27 -13.58 6.27 -2.05
N ALA A 28 -13.44 4.95 -1.84
CA ALA A 28 -14.57 4.11 -1.48
C ALA A 28 -15.13 4.44 -0.09
N LEU A 29 -14.26 4.73 0.89
CA LEU A 29 -14.65 5.16 2.23
C LEU A 29 -15.36 6.51 2.21
N SER A 30 -14.81 7.50 1.50
CA SER A 30 -15.44 8.81 1.33
C SER A 30 -16.84 8.71 0.70
N HIS A 31 -17.00 7.85 -0.30
CA HIS A 31 -18.31 7.59 -0.90
C HIS A 31 -19.30 6.97 0.09
N LEU A 32 -18.85 6.04 0.94
CA LEU A 32 -19.70 5.46 1.98
C LEU A 32 -20.06 6.50 3.05
N GLN A 33 -19.10 7.32 3.49
CA GLN A 33 -19.31 8.39 4.46
C GLN A 33 -20.39 9.39 3.99
N GLN A 34 -20.37 9.79 2.71
CA GLN A 34 -21.41 10.65 2.10
C GLN A 34 -22.80 10.00 2.12
N ARG A 35 -22.90 8.68 2.35
CA ARG A 35 -24.14 7.91 2.45
C ARG A 35 -24.50 7.50 3.87
N GLY A 36 -23.92 8.19 4.85
CA GLY A 36 -24.26 8.02 6.26
C GLY A 36 -23.57 6.83 6.93
N TRP A 37 -22.40 6.39 6.39
CA TRP A 37 -21.53 5.47 7.09
C TRP A 37 -20.57 6.25 7.99
N GLU A 38 -20.33 5.74 9.18
CA GLU A 38 -19.34 6.24 10.12
C GLU A 38 -17.99 5.59 9.83
N ILE A 39 -16.95 6.41 9.67
CA ILE A 39 -15.61 5.94 9.33
C ILE A 39 -14.64 6.41 10.41
N ASP A 40 -14.08 5.47 11.15
CA ASP A 40 -13.00 5.74 12.10
C ASP A 40 -11.66 5.32 11.53
N LEU A 41 -10.62 6.07 11.90
CA LEU A 41 -9.25 5.82 11.45
C LEU A 41 -8.39 5.35 12.63
N LEU A 42 -7.74 4.21 12.44
CA LEU A 42 -6.77 3.66 13.38
C LEU A 42 -5.59 4.61 13.57
N ASP A 43 -5.12 4.68 14.80
CA ASP A 43 -3.84 5.28 15.08
C ASP A 43 -2.70 4.47 14.46
N ILE A 44 -1.63 5.20 14.09
CA ILE A 44 -0.43 4.65 13.48
C ILE A 44 0.74 4.83 14.44
N THR A 45 1.43 3.75 14.72
CA THR A 45 2.63 3.74 15.56
C THR A 45 3.80 4.43 14.85
N ARG A 46 4.87 4.76 15.57
CA ARG A 46 6.05 5.44 15.00
C ARG A 46 6.79 4.65 13.91
N ASN A 47 6.62 3.34 13.89
CA ASN A 47 7.17 2.48 12.82
C ASN A 47 6.21 2.24 11.65
N GLY A 48 5.10 2.99 11.59
CA GLY A 48 4.14 2.94 10.49
C GLY A 48 3.14 1.77 10.52
N ALA A 49 3.16 0.95 11.57
CA ALA A 49 2.17 -0.11 11.75
C ALA A 49 0.88 0.45 12.38
N VAL A 50 -0.24 -0.21 12.13
CA VAL A 50 -1.50 0.09 12.83
C VAL A 50 -1.36 -0.19 14.32
N ASP A 51 -1.94 0.67 15.15
CA ASP A 51 -2.00 0.46 16.59
C ASP A 51 -3.12 -0.54 16.92
N LEU A 52 -2.74 -1.68 17.49
CA LEU A 52 -3.67 -2.75 17.82
C LEU A 52 -4.55 -2.43 19.03
N GLU A 53 -4.11 -1.57 19.95
CA GLU A 53 -4.95 -1.12 21.05
C GLU A 53 -6.00 -0.14 20.55
N SER A 54 -5.64 0.81 19.67
CA SER A 54 -6.61 1.65 18.97
C SER A 54 -7.67 0.83 18.22
N LEU A 55 -7.26 -0.30 17.57
CA LEU A 55 -8.21 -1.19 16.92
C LEU A 55 -9.23 -1.79 17.91
N LYS A 56 -8.77 -2.25 19.08
CA LYS A 56 -9.65 -2.81 20.11
C LYS A 56 -10.62 -1.77 20.69
N GLU A 57 -10.15 -0.54 20.86
CA GLU A 57 -10.96 0.57 21.38
C GLU A 57 -12.03 1.02 20.38
N LEU A 58 -11.74 1.04 19.09
CA LEU A 58 -12.65 1.47 18.04
C LEU A 58 -13.66 0.39 17.63
N LEU A 59 -13.36 -0.90 17.84
CA LEU A 59 -14.26 -1.99 17.47
C LEU A 59 -15.52 -1.99 18.34
N ARG A 60 -16.68 -1.94 17.69
CA ARG A 60 -18.03 -1.89 18.28
C ARG A 60 -18.91 -3.03 17.74
N LYS A 61 -20.05 -3.28 18.38
CA LYS A 61 -21.03 -4.30 17.95
C LYS A 61 -21.61 -4.03 16.57
N ASP A 62 -21.67 -2.75 16.15
CA ASP A 62 -22.17 -2.28 14.87
C ASP A 62 -21.04 -2.01 13.84
N THR A 63 -19.77 -2.36 14.17
CA THR A 63 -18.68 -2.37 13.21
C THR A 63 -18.86 -3.55 12.23
N VAL A 64 -18.94 -3.25 10.93
CA VAL A 64 -19.19 -4.27 9.90
C VAL A 64 -17.96 -4.52 9.01
N LEU A 65 -16.98 -3.64 9.04
CA LEU A 65 -15.80 -3.74 8.19
C LEU A 65 -14.58 -3.09 8.85
N VAL A 66 -13.47 -3.81 8.83
CA VAL A 66 -12.13 -3.26 8.99
C VAL A 66 -11.42 -3.37 7.65
N ALA A 67 -10.82 -2.28 7.16
CA ALA A 67 -10.12 -2.25 5.88
C ALA A 67 -8.70 -1.70 6.08
N VAL A 68 -7.67 -2.53 5.82
CA VAL A 68 -6.25 -2.19 5.97
C VAL A 68 -5.43 -2.73 4.81
N SER A 69 -4.40 -2.00 4.40
CA SER A 69 -3.40 -2.50 3.46
C SER A 69 -2.45 -3.48 4.16
N ALA A 70 -2.01 -4.54 3.48
CA ALA A 70 -0.99 -5.44 4.02
C ALA A 70 0.40 -4.79 4.06
N VAL A 71 0.67 -3.90 3.10
CA VAL A 71 1.93 -3.14 2.99
C VAL A 71 1.59 -1.72 2.59
N ASP A 72 2.09 -0.74 3.34
CA ASP A 72 1.98 0.67 2.99
C ASP A 72 2.72 0.99 1.69
N SER A 73 2.10 1.74 0.80
CA SER A 73 2.63 1.99 -0.53
C SER A 73 3.71 3.08 -0.59
N GLU A 74 3.86 3.89 0.45
CA GLU A 74 4.83 4.98 0.51
C GLU A 74 6.05 4.63 1.39
N LEU A 75 5.82 4.07 2.58
CA LEU A 75 6.87 3.70 3.54
C LEU A 75 7.35 2.25 3.37
N GLY A 76 6.53 1.39 2.78
CA GLY A 76 6.80 -0.05 2.68
C GLY A 76 6.52 -0.82 3.96
N THR A 77 5.95 -0.19 4.99
CA THR A 77 5.67 -0.84 6.27
C THR A 77 4.76 -2.05 6.10
N ILE A 78 5.18 -3.19 6.62
CA ILE A 78 4.38 -4.42 6.67
C ILE A 78 3.41 -4.31 7.85
N GLN A 79 2.11 -4.47 7.58
CA GLN A 79 1.08 -4.39 8.61
C GLN A 79 0.88 -5.74 9.31
N PRO A 80 0.55 -5.75 10.61
CA PRO A 80 0.41 -6.97 11.41
C PRO A 80 -0.94 -7.67 11.15
N ILE A 81 -1.22 -8.04 9.89
CA ILE A 81 -2.54 -8.55 9.45
C ILE A 81 -3.01 -9.75 10.26
N ARG A 82 -2.12 -10.68 10.66
CA ARG A 82 -2.48 -11.83 11.51
C ARG A 82 -3.07 -11.38 12.85
N LYS A 83 -2.45 -10.42 13.52
CA LYS A 83 -2.95 -9.87 14.79
C LYS A 83 -4.26 -9.09 14.60
N VAL A 84 -4.36 -8.33 13.49
CA VAL A 84 -5.61 -7.64 13.13
C VAL A 84 -6.74 -8.65 12.92
N SER A 85 -6.48 -9.74 12.19
CA SER A 85 -7.49 -10.78 11.92
C SER A 85 -7.93 -11.51 13.20
N GLU A 86 -7.01 -11.78 14.13
CA GLU A 86 -7.32 -12.37 15.44
C GLU A 86 -8.24 -11.46 16.28
N ILE A 87 -7.98 -10.14 16.28
CA ILE A 87 -8.82 -9.17 17.01
C ILE A 87 -10.20 -9.07 16.36
N VAL A 88 -10.25 -8.88 15.03
CA VAL A 88 -11.52 -8.76 14.26
C VAL A 88 -12.35 -10.04 14.35
N GLY A 89 -11.71 -11.22 14.44
CA GLY A 89 -12.37 -12.51 14.58
C GLY A 89 -13.27 -12.64 15.82
N ASN A 90 -13.05 -11.82 16.86
CA ASN A 90 -13.93 -11.76 18.03
C ASN A 90 -15.24 -10.99 17.80
N TYR A 91 -15.41 -10.37 16.61
CA TYR A 91 -16.59 -9.60 16.23
C TYR A 91 -17.30 -10.27 15.03
N PRO A 92 -18.30 -11.14 15.26
CA PRO A 92 -18.88 -12.01 14.23
C PRO A 92 -19.54 -11.26 13.06
N ASN A 93 -19.96 -10.03 13.31
CA ASN A 93 -20.57 -9.16 12.28
C ASN A 93 -19.52 -8.34 11.49
N CYS A 94 -18.29 -8.27 11.96
CA CYS A 94 -17.22 -7.51 11.33
C CYS A 94 -16.49 -8.37 10.29
N ARG A 95 -16.16 -7.78 9.15
CA ARG A 95 -15.37 -8.40 8.08
C ARG A 95 -14.02 -7.71 7.96
N LEU A 96 -12.99 -8.46 7.64
CA LEU A 96 -11.65 -7.94 7.36
C LEU A 96 -11.40 -7.91 5.86
N HIS A 97 -11.19 -6.70 5.32
CA HIS A 97 -10.69 -6.48 3.98
C HIS A 97 -9.23 -6.08 4.01
N VAL A 98 -8.39 -6.73 3.20
CA VAL A 98 -6.97 -6.43 3.08
C VAL A 98 -6.64 -6.01 1.65
N ASP A 99 -6.03 -4.83 1.49
CA ASP A 99 -5.39 -4.47 0.22
C ASP A 99 -3.96 -5.03 0.21
N ALA A 100 -3.75 -6.10 -0.56
CA ALA A 100 -2.46 -6.77 -0.69
C ALA A 100 -1.67 -6.36 -1.94
N THR A 101 -2.05 -5.26 -2.59
CA THR A 101 -1.44 -4.80 -3.84
C THR A 101 0.08 -4.63 -3.75
N GLN A 102 0.61 -4.16 -2.62
CA GLN A 102 2.04 -4.00 -2.42
C GLN A 102 2.71 -5.20 -1.70
N ALA A 103 1.93 -6.23 -1.33
CA ALA A 103 2.44 -7.40 -0.61
C ALA A 103 2.82 -8.56 -1.53
N VAL A 104 2.07 -8.76 -2.64
CA VAL A 104 2.28 -9.88 -3.56
C VAL A 104 3.72 -9.92 -4.08
N GLY A 105 4.38 -11.07 -3.90
CA GLY A 105 5.76 -11.31 -4.32
C GLY A 105 6.83 -10.57 -3.51
N LYS A 106 6.45 -9.85 -2.44
CA LYS A 106 7.36 -9.03 -1.62
C LYS A 106 7.36 -9.40 -0.14
N THR A 107 6.29 -10.04 0.33
CA THR A 107 6.17 -10.56 1.69
C THR A 107 5.13 -11.68 1.74
N GLU A 108 5.07 -12.41 2.86
CA GLU A 108 4.03 -13.43 3.09
C GLU A 108 2.63 -12.80 3.02
N LEU A 109 1.71 -13.50 2.37
CA LEU A 109 0.29 -13.15 2.32
C LEU A 109 -0.45 -13.90 3.44
N VAL A 110 -0.92 -13.16 4.44
CA VAL A 110 -1.77 -13.72 5.49
C VAL A 110 -3.20 -13.83 4.95
N LEU A 111 -3.72 -15.06 4.84
CA LEU A 111 -5.08 -15.33 4.38
C LEU A 111 -6.01 -15.74 5.53
N ASP A 112 -5.46 -16.30 6.61
CA ASP A 112 -6.22 -16.75 7.77
C ASP A 112 -6.91 -15.58 8.46
N GLY A 113 -8.24 -15.72 8.63
CA GLY A 113 -9.07 -14.68 9.23
C GLY A 113 -9.41 -13.50 8.32
N VAL A 114 -8.81 -13.41 7.12
CA VAL A 114 -9.13 -12.38 6.11
C VAL A 114 -10.37 -12.78 5.32
N ASP A 115 -11.38 -11.89 5.26
CA ASP A 115 -12.63 -12.17 4.54
C ASP A 115 -12.55 -11.82 3.06
N THR A 116 -11.82 -10.74 2.73
CA THR A 116 -11.57 -10.34 1.34
C THR A 116 -10.16 -9.74 1.19
N LEU A 117 -9.56 -9.98 0.02
CA LEU A 117 -8.23 -9.49 -0.32
C LEU A 117 -8.26 -8.92 -1.75
N SER A 118 -7.75 -7.71 -1.94
CA SER A 118 -7.62 -7.08 -3.25
C SER A 118 -6.16 -7.01 -3.71
N ILE A 119 -5.95 -7.19 -5.01
CA ILE A 119 -4.62 -7.20 -5.65
C ILE A 119 -4.69 -6.46 -6.97
N ALA A 120 -3.67 -5.66 -7.29
CA ALA A 120 -3.49 -5.02 -8.59
C ALA A 120 -2.28 -5.63 -9.32
N PRO A 121 -2.49 -6.42 -10.40
CA PRO A 121 -1.45 -7.22 -11.05
C PRO A 121 -0.28 -6.41 -11.59
N HIS A 122 -0.50 -5.17 -12.02
CA HIS A 122 0.56 -4.28 -12.52
C HIS A 122 1.63 -3.91 -11.48
N LYS A 123 1.44 -4.29 -10.20
CA LYS A 123 2.46 -4.11 -9.15
C LYS A 123 3.40 -5.31 -8.99
N PHE A 124 3.15 -6.39 -9.75
CA PHE A 124 4.00 -7.56 -9.84
C PHE A 124 4.08 -8.09 -11.29
N TYR A 125 4.22 -7.16 -12.24
CA TYR A 125 4.47 -7.39 -13.67
C TYR A 125 3.31 -8.00 -14.49
N GLY A 126 2.08 -8.04 -13.96
CA GLY A 126 0.89 -8.34 -14.72
C GLY A 126 0.43 -7.15 -15.57
N LEU A 127 -0.49 -7.38 -16.51
CA LEU A 127 -1.03 -6.35 -17.39
C LEU A 127 -1.89 -5.33 -16.62
N ASN A 128 -1.86 -4.09 -17.10
CA ASN A 128 -2.76 -3.03 -16.65
C ASN A 128 -4.22 -3.32 -17.04
N GLY A 129 -5.16 -2.63 -16.38
CA GLY A 129 -6.59 -2.69 -16.71
C GLY A 129 -7.35 -3.82 -16.03
N SER A 130 -6.71 -4.57 -15.14
CA SER A 130 -7.32 -5.65 -14.36
C SER A 130 -7.02 -5.53 -12.86
N GLY A 131 -7.83 -6.20 -12.07
CA GLY A 131 -7.65 -6.38 -10.64
C GLY A 131 -8.23 -7.72 -10.21
N LEU A 132 -7.80 -8.23 -9.06
CA LEU A 132 -8.30 -9.46 -8.48
C LEU A 132 -8.89 -9.18 -7.11
N LEU A 133 -10.10 -9.68 -6.86
CA LEU A 133 -10.72 -9.75 -5.55
C LEU A 133 -10.85 -11.21 -5.15
N ILE A 134 -10.16 -11.58 -4.09
CA ILE A 134 -10.29 -12.88 -3.42
C ILE A 134 -11.27 -12.67 -2.26
N LYS A 135 -12.21 -13.60 -2.06
CA LYS A 135 -13.18 -13.58 -0.97
C LYS A 135 -13.40 -14.96 -0.39
N LYS A 136 -13.76 -15.04 0.88
CA LYS A 136 -14.28 -16.28 1.47
C LYS A 136 -15.51 -16.73 0.71
N LYS A 137 -15.63 -18.05 0.50
CA LYS A 137 -16.70 -18.65 -0.34
C LYS A 137 -18.09 -18.27 0.15
N ASP A 138 -18.30 -18.30 1.44
CA ASP A 138 -19.56 -18.02 2.15
C ASP A 138 -19.87 -16.54 2.38
N LEU A 139 -18.90 -15.65 2.16
CA LEU A 139 -19.12 -14.21 2.31
C LEU A 139 -20.06 -13.69 1.23
N ILE A 140 -21.16 -13.05 1.65
CA ILE A 140 -22.08 -12.35 0.76
C ILE A 140 -21.58 -10.93 0.54
N ILE A 141 -21.46 -10.53 -0.72
CA ILE A 141 -21.19 -9.16 -1.12
C ILE A 141 -22.25 -8.68 -2.11
N GLU A 142 -22.71 -7.45 -1.95
CA GLU A 142 -23.64 -6.85 -2.92
C GLU A 142 -22.88 -6.48 -4.21
N PRO A 143 -23.33 -6.93 -5.39
CA PRO A 143 -22.71 -6.58 -6.67
C PRO A 143 -22.70 -5.07 -6.89
N GLN A 144 -21.59 -4.54 -7.42
CA GLN A 144 -21.48 -3.11 -7.74
C GLN A 144 -21.61 -2.84 -9.25
N ILE A 145 -21.56 -3.89 -10.07
CA ILE A 145 -21.78 -3.84 -11.53
C ILE A 145 -22.91 -4.81 -11.83
N HIS A 146 -24.06 -4.25 -12.26
CA HIS A 146 -25.30 -4.98 -12.50
C HIS A 146 -25.47 -5.31 -13.99
N GLY A 147 -26.21 -6.38 -14.29
CA GLY A 147 -26.51 -6.85 -15.65
C GLY A 147 -26.86 -8.34 -15.66
N GLY A 148 -26.54 -9.06 -16.74
CA GLY A 148 -26.81 -10.49 -16.86
C GLY A 148 -26.01 -11.36 -15.89
N LEU A 149 -26.58 -12.50 -15.49
CA LEU A 149 -25.99 -13.46 -14.57
C LEU A 149 -25.26 -14.59 -15.33
N SER A 150 -24.32 -14.24 -16.23
CA SER A 150 -23.72 -15.23 -17.12
C SER A 150 -22.60 -16.07 -16.51
N THR A 151 -21.75 -15.49 -15.66
CA THR A 151 -20.56 -16.17 -15.14
C THR A 151 -20.38 -16.04 -13.63
N THR A 152 -20.81 -14.94 -13.04
CA THR A 152 -20.70 -14.69 -11.60
C THR A 152 -21.83 -13.76 -11.12
N LEU A 153 -22.27 -13.98 -9.87
CA LEU A 153 -23.24 -13.13 -9.19
C LEU A 153 -22.63 -11.79 -8.74
N TYR A 154 -21.31 -11.63 -8.77
CA TYR A 154 -20.62 -10.49 -8.14
C TYR A 154 -20.32 -9.36 -9.11
N ARG A 155 -20.24 -9.66 -10.40
CA ARG A 155 -19.86 -8.69 -11.42
C ARG A 155 -20.39 -9.15 -12.78
N SER A 156 -21.30 -8.39 -13.35
CA SER A 156 -21.84 -8.64 -14.68
C SER A 156 -20.83 -8.30 -15.80
N GLY A 157 -21.05 -8.89 -16.97
CA GLY A 157 -20.26 -8.69 -18.20
C GLY A 157 -19.34 -9.86 -18.54
N THR A 158 -18.99 -9.97 -19.81
CA THR A 158 -18.11 -11.03 -20.33
C THR A 158 -16.73 -10.94 -19.67
N PRO A 159 -16.18 -12.03 -19.10
CA PRO A 159 -14.85 -12.05 -18.54
C PRO A 159 -13.78 -11.79 -19.60
N ALA A 160 -12.78 -10.97 -19.26
CA ALA A 160 -11.61 -10.72 -20.10
C ALA A 160 -10.59 -11.85 -19.90
N LEU A 161 -10.74 -12.97 -20.61
CA LEU A 161 -9.93 -14.18 -20.42
C LEU A 161 -8.43 -13.91 -20.55
N GLY A 162 -8.01 -13.09 -21.52
CA GLY A 162 -6.59 -12.72 -21.69
C GLY A 162 -6.01 -12.04 -20.44
N LEU A 163 -6.77 -11.15 -19.80
CA LEU A 163 -6.35 -10.53 -18.54
C LEU A 163 -6.33 -11.54 -17.39
N ALA A 164 -7.29 -12.46 -17.33
CA ALA A 164 -7.30 -13.50 -16.29
C ALA A 164 -6.08 -14.42 -16.39
N VAL A 165 -5.69 -14.86 -17.59
CA VAL A 165 -4.47 -15.63 -17.83
C VAL A 165 -3.22 -14.85 -17.47
N SER A 166 -3.17 -13.55 -17.84
CA SER A 166 -2.06 -12.66 -17.44
C SER A 166 -1.92 -12.54 -15.92
N ILE A 167 -3.03 -12.44 -15.19
CA ILE A 167 -3.01 -12.39 -13.71
C ILE A 167 -2.46 -13.69 -13.14
N GLU A 168 -2.96 -14.84 -13.60
CA GLU A 168 -2.48 -16.16 -13.16
C GLU A 168 -0.97 -16.30 -13.38
N THR A 169 -0.51 -16.02 -14.60
CA THR A 169 0.90 -16.14 -14.95
C THR A 169 1.77 -15.21 -14.11
N ALA A 170 1.39 -13.94 -13.97
CA ALA A 170 2.15 -12.98 -13.18
C ALA A 170 2.18 -13.36 -11.68
N LEU A 171 1.05 -13.83 -11.14
CA LEU A 171 0.96 -14.26 -9.74
C LEU A 171 1.83 -15.49 -9.48
N ARG A 172 1.75 -16.50 -10.33
CA ARG A 172 2.58 -17.70 -10.26
C ARG A 172 4.07 -17.34 -10.30
N LEU A 173 4.52 -16.55 -11.26
CA LEU A 173 5.91 -16.12 -11.38
C LEU A 173 6.37 -15.23 -10.20
N ALA A 174 5.46 -14.44 -9.60
CA ALA A 174 5.79 -13.64 -8.43
C ALA A 174 6.02 -14.51 -7.19
N LEU A 175 5.25 -15.60 -7.03
CA LEU A 175 5.32 -16.47 -5.85
C LEU A 175 6.41 -17.55 -5.97
N GLU A 176 6.65 -18.12 -7.16
CA GLU A 176 7.64 -19.19 -7.39
C GLU A 176 9.06 -18.82 -6.92
N ARG A 177 9.47 -17.57 -7.06
CA ARG A 177 10.82 -17.08 -6.70
C ARG A 177 10.79 -15.95 -5.68
N GLN A 178 9.75 -15.90 -4.85
CA GLN A 178 9.54 -14.78 -3.92
C GLN A 178 10.72 -14.63 -2.95
N GLU A 179 11.14 -15.70 -2.28
CA GLU A 179 12.21 -15.65 -1.27
C GLU A 179 13.52 -15.15 -1.87
N GLU A 180 13.95 -15.73 -3.00
CA GLU A 180 15.16 -15.35 -3.72
C GLU A 180 15.13 -13.86 -4.11
N ARG A 181 13.99 -13.40 -4.67
CA ARG A 181 13.82 -12.02 -5.11
C ARG A 181 13.81 -11.03 -3.94
N VAL A 182 13.15 -11.39 -2.84
CA VAL A 182 13.10 -10.57 -1.63
C VAL A 182 14.49 -10.46 -1.01
N GLN A 183 15.27 -11.56 -0.96
CA GLN A 183 16.64 -11.53 -0.49
C GLN A 183 17.50 -10.60 -1.36
N TYR A 184 17.49 -10.79 -2.68
CA TYR A 184 18.27 -9.97 -3.62
C TYR A 184 17.95 -8.48 -3.49
N VAL A 185 16.65 -8.12 -3.51
CA VAL A 185 16.22 -6.73 -3.34
C VAL A 185 16.58 -6.20 -1.95
N GLY A 186 16.60 -7.07 -0.94
CA GLY A 186 17.07 -6.75 0.41
C GLY A 186 18.52 -6.29 0.44
N GLU A 187 19.39 -6.99 -0.28
CA GLU A 187 20.81 -6.63 -0.41
C GLU A 187 20.99 -5.25 -1.10
N LEU A 188 20.24 -5.00 -2.16
CA LEU A 188 20.20 -3.70 -2.85
C LEU A 188 19.69 -2.58 -1.94
N ASN A 189 18.65 -2.82 -1.15
CA ASN A 189 18.10 -1.84 -0.21
C ASN A 189 19.10 -1.50 0.90
N ILE A 190 19.80 -2.51 1.46
CA ILE A 190 20.85 -2.32 2.46
C ILE A 190 22.00 -1.49 1.88
N TYR A 191 22.41 -1.80 0.65
CA TYR A 191 23.43 -1.02 -0.06
C TYR A 191 23.05 0.46 -0.16
N LEU A 192 21.84 0.75 -0.66
CA LEU A 192 21.33 2.12 -0.75
C LEU A 192 21.27 2.83 0.60
N ARG A 193 20.74 2.19 1.63
CA ARG A 193 20.65 2.78 2.98
C ARG A 193 22.04 3.16 3.51
N ARG A 194 23.04 2.31 3.30
CA ARG A 194 24.43 2.58 3.71
C ARG A 194 25.03 3.76 2.97
N ALA A 195 24.84 3.81 1.65
CA ALA A 195 25.35 4.92 0.83
C ALA A 195 24.69 6.25 1.20
N LEU A 196 23.35 6.25 1.36
CA LEU A 196 22.58 7.45 1.71
C LEU A 196 22.84 7.95 3.14
N ALA A 197 23.32 7.11 4.04
CA ALA A 197 23.71 7.50 5.40
C ALA A 197 24.92 8.47 5.45
N ALA A 198 25.68 8.58 4.36
CA ALA A 198 26.79 9.56 4.24
C ALA A 198 26.29 11.02 4.07
N TYR A 199 25.03 11.24 3.80
CA TYR A 199 24.46 12.56 3.54
C TYR A 199 23.68 13.11 4.75
N PRO A 200 24.21 14.10 5.50
CA PRO A 200 23.61 14.55 6.77
C PRO A 200 22.19 15.11 6.67
N ALA A 201 21.81 15.66 5.51
CA ALA A 201 20.46 16.18 5.29
C ALA A 201 19.46 15.09 4.87
N VAL A 202 19.91 13.85 4.62
CA VAL A 202 19.02 12.73 4.27
C VAL A 202 18.42 12.13 5.53
N ARG A 203 17.10 11.93 5.49
CA ARG A 203 16.36 11.18 6.49
C ARG A 203 15.62 10.03 5.82
N ILE A 204 15.90 8.81 6.22
CA ILE A 204 15.15 7.63 5.77
C ILE A 204 13.88 7.53 6.61
N ASN A 205 12.73 7.46 5.94
CA ASN A 205 11.39 7.40 6.54
C ASN A 205 10.86 5.95 6.60
N SER A 206 11.28 5.08 5.67
CA SER A 206 10.93 3.66 5.70
C SER A 206 11.53 2.99 6.93
N PRO A 207 10.74 2.27 7.75
CA PRO A 207 11.27 1.52 8.89
C PRO A 207 12.13 0.33 8.44
N ASP A 208 12.94 -0.21 9.35
CA ASP A 208 13.86 -1.32 9.03
C ASP A 208 13.12 -2.63 8.68
N ASN A 209 11.90 -2.79 9.18
CA ASN A 209 11.03 -3.93 8.87
C ASN A 209 10.09 -3.69 7.68
N ALA A 210 10.35 -2.70 6.85
CA ALA A 210 9.61 -2.48 5.61
C ALA A 210 9.96 -3.54 4.55
N VAL A 211 9.07 -3.74 3.57
CA VAL A 211 9.43 -4.52 2.38
C VAL A 211 10.63 -3.87 1.68
N PRO A 212 11.65 -4.64 1.29
CA PRO A 212 12.88 -4.07 0.73
C PRO A 212 12.68 -3.37 -0.62
N HIS A 213 11.58 -3.62 -1.28
CA HIS A 213 11.21 -3.02 -2.57
C HIS A 213 10.86 -1.52 -2.49
N ILE A 214 10.69 -0.97 -1.29
CA ILE A 214 10.26 0.42 -1.06
C ILE A 214 11.22 1.09 -0.08
N LEU A 215 11.82 2.20 -0.52
CA LEU A 215 12.65 3.05 0.33
C LEU A 215 12.14 4.49 0.22
N ASN A 216 11.53 4.99 1.28
CA ASN A 216 11.09 6.37 1.39
C ASN A 216 12.14 7.18 2.16
N LEU A 217 12.48 8.34 1.63
CA LEU A 217 13.43 9.26 2.26
C LEU A 217 13.03 10.71 2.02
N SER A 218 13.66 11.60 2.75
CA SER A 218 13.54 13.05 2.61
C SER A 218 14.92 13.68 2.57
N VAL A 219 15.06 14.78 1.83
CA VAL A 219 16.21 15.68 1.96
C VAL A 219 15.73 16.91 2.72
N LYS A 220 16.35 17.21 3.87
CA LYS A 220 15.91 18.26 4.78
C LYS A 220 15.82 19.61 4.04
N ASP A 221 14.73 20.32 4.28
CA ASP A 221 14.41 21.65 3.73
C ASP A 221 14.31 21.72 2.19
N VAL A 222 14.35 20.60 1.48
CA VAL A 222 14.12 20.50 0.03
C VAL A 222 12.77 19.84 -0.22
N LYS A 223 11.91 20.47 -1.04
CA LYS A 223 10.63 19.81 -1.40
C LYS A 223 10.88 18.54 -2.21
N GLY A 224 10.16 17.49 -1.88
CA GLY A 224 10.28 16.21 -2.60
C GLY A 224 9.99 16.32 -4.10
N THR A 225 9.09 17.22 -4.50
CA THR A 225 8.81 17.52 -5.92
C THR A 225 10.00 18.15 -6.64
N ASP A 226 10.70 19.07 -5.99
CA ASP A 226 11.81 19.78 -6.61
C ASP A 226 13.01 18.84 -6.77
N PHE A 227 13.27 18.00 -5.75
CA PHE A 227 14.31 16.97 -5.82
C PHE A 227 14.00 15.89 -6.88
N GLN A 228 12.74 15.43 -6.95
CA GLN A 228 12.28 14.51 -7.99
C GLN A 228 12.49 15.09 -9.39
N GLN A 229 12.16 16.36 -9.61
CA GLN A 229 12.37 17.01 -10.91
C GLN A 229 13.86 17.11 -11.28
N ALA A 230 14.74 17.39 -10.32
CA ALA A 230 16.19 17.42 -10.56
C ALA A 230 16.73 16.04 -10.97
N LEU A 231 16.26 14.97 -10.32
CA LEU A 231 16.56 13.60 -10.71
C LEU A 231 16.00 13.25 -12.09
N ALA A 232 14.74 13.64 -12.38
CA ALA A 232 14.08 13.35 -13.65
C ALA A 232 14.77 14.03 -14.86
N ARG A 233 15.36 15.23 -14.69
CA ARG A 233 16.18 15.90 -15.71
C ARG A 233 17.46 15.13 -16.05
N ARG A 234 17.82 14.14 -15.24
CA ARG A 234 19.00 13.27 -15.39
C ARG A 234 18.60 11.81 -15.60
N ASP A 235 17.39 11.59 -16.14
CA ASP A 235 16.83 10.29 -16.48
C ASP A 235 16.61 9.34 -15.28
N VAL A 236 16.54 9.87 -14.05
CA VAL A 236 16.22 9.09 -12.84
C VAL A 236 14.77 9.31 -12.43
N CYS A 237 13.99 8.23 -12.47
CA CYS A 237 12.56 8.25 -12.14
C CYS A 237 12.30 7.78 -10.70
N VAL A 238 11.78 8.68 -9.86
CA VAL A 238 11.33 8.39 -8.49
C VAL A 238 9.92 8.92 -8.28
N SER A 239 9.26 8.52 -7.19
CA SER A 239 7.89 8.95 -6.88
C SER A 239 7.85 9.83 -5.62
N VAL A 240 7.15 10.95 -5.66
CA VAL A 240 6.97 11.79 -4.46
C VAL A 240 5.89 11.24 -3.52
N LYS A 241 4.84 10.65 -4.08
CA LYS A 241 3.71 10.03 -3.36
C LYS A 241 3.07 8.98 -4.27
N SER A 242 1.91 8.45 -3.89
CA SER A 242 1.09 7.73 -4.87
C SER A 242 0.65 8.68 -5.99
N ALA A 243 0.65 8.21 -7.23
CA ALA A 243 0.30 8.99 -8.42
C ALA A 243 -1.08 9.68 -8.33
N CYS A 244 -1.98 9.18 -7.48
CA CYS A 244 -3.35 9.70 -7.28
C CYS A 244 -3.45 10.76 -6.17
N SER A 245 -2.35 11.22 -5.58
CA SER A 245 -2.37 12.23 -4.50
C SER A 245 -2.30 13.65 -5.08
N ALA A 246 -3.04 14.60 -4.49
CA ALA A 246 -3.02 15.99 -4.94
C ALA A 246 -1.61 16.61 -4.81
N GLU A 247 -1.20 17.36 -5.84
CA GLU A 247 0.09 18.05 -5.85
C GLU A 247 0.24 19.02 -4.66
N GLY A 248 1.49 19.20 -4.18
CA GLY A 248 1.80 20.16 -3.11
C GLY A 248 1.30 19.79 -1.71
N THR A 249 0.63 18.63 -1.54
CA THR A 249 0.22 18.16 -0.20
C THR A 249 1.30 17.28 0.44
N PRO A 250 1.46 17.30 1.78
CA PRO A 250 2.40 16.42 2.46
C PRO A 250 2.00 14.94 2.33
N SER A 251 2.97 14.03 2.36
CA SER A 251 2.71 12.60 2.47
C SER A 251 1.97 12.31 3.79
N LYS A 252 0.81 11.66 3.70
CA LYS A 252 0.04 11.26 4.89
C LYS A 252 0.78 10.20 5.69
N ALA A 253 1.42 9.24 5.01
CA ALA A 253 2.17 8.17 5.64
C ALA A 253 3.38 8.71 6.40
N VAL A 254 4.22 9.54 5.76
CA VAL A 254 5.36 10.16 6.43
C VAL A 254 4.93 11.08 7.57
N PHE A 255 3.83 11.82 7.41
CA PHE A 255 3.30 12.67 8.48
C PHE A 255 2.79 11.84 9.67
N ALA A 256 2.12 10.72 9.41
CA ALA A 256 1.60 9.84 10.47
C ALA A 256 2.73 9.33 11.39
N VAL A 257 3.87 8.95 10.82
CA VAL A 257 5.02 8.41 11.59
C VAL A 257 5.93 9.48 12.18
N SER A 258 6.14 10.59 11.46
CA SER A 258 7.12 11.62 11.85
C SER A 258 6.52 12.76 12.67
N ARG A 259 5.23 13.01 12.54
CA ARG A 259 4.51 14.18 13.05
C ARG A 259 5.16 15.51 12.59
N ASP A 260 5.93 15.44 11.51
CA ASP A 260 6.67 16.58 10.94
C ASP A 260 6.17 16.86 9.52
N ARG A 261 5.45 17.99 9.37
CA ARG A 261 4.90 18.41 8.09
C ARG A 261 5.99 18.77 7.07
N LYS A 262 7.11 19.33 7.52
CA LYS A 262 8.22 19.69 6.61
C LYS A 262 8.86 18.42 6.06
N ASN A 263 9.14 17.45 6.93
CA ASN A 263 9.63 16.12 6.51
C ASN A 263 8.69 15.44 5.51
N ALA A 264 7.37 15.48 5.77
CA ALA A 264 6.37 14.89 4.88
C ALA A 264 6.27 15.60 3.51
N LEU A 265 6.56 16.91 3.44
CA LEU A 265 6.64 17.65 2.17
C LEU A 265 7.95 17.39 1.41
N SER A 266 9.02 17.06 2.13
CA SER A 266 10.34 16.75 1.56
C SER A 266 10.49 15.30 1.12
N SER A 267 9.49 14.45 1.42
CA SER A 267 9.60 13.01 1.20
C SER A 267 9.37 12.58 -0.24
N TRP A 268 10.08 11.55 -0.65
CA TRP A 268 9.93 10.85 -1.93
C TRP A 268 10.39 9.39 -1.79
N ARG A 269 10.10 8.56 -2.80
CA ARG A 269 10.24 7.11 -2.71
C ARG A 269 11.03 6.54 -3.87
N ILE A 270 12.02 5.71 -3.55
CA ILE A 270 12.68 4.79 -4.46
C ILE A 270 11.89 3.47 -4.47
N SER A 271 11.73 2.89 -5.65
CA SER A 271 11.11 1.57 -5.81
C SER A 271 12.12 0.64 -6.47
N LEU A 272 12.48 -0.45 -5.79
CA LEU A 272 13.39 -1.48 -6.25
C LEU A 272 12.64 -2.72 -6.74
N SER A 273 13.28 -3.50 -7.57
CA SER A 273 12.76 -4.76 -8.06
C SER A 273 13.86 -5.79 -8.25
N HIS A 274 13.48 -7.03 -8.51
CA HIS A 274 14.43 -8.08 -8.87
C HIS A 274 15.11 -7.87 -10.25
N LEU A 275 14.71 -6.83 -11.00
CA LEU A 275 15.33 -6.42 -12.24
C LEU A 275 16.32 -5.25 -12.05
N THR A 276 16.30 -4.63 -10.87
CA THR A 276 17.24 -3.54 -10.54
C THR A 276 18.65 -4.12 -10.38
N THR A 277 19.64 -3.49 -11.00
CA THR A 277 21.04 -3.94 -10.90
C THR A 277 21.86 -3.05 -9.97
N GLN A 278 23.04 -3.53 -9.57
CA GLN A 278 23.98 -2.76 -8.77
C GLN A 278 24.47 -1.53 -9.56
N GLU A 279 24.75 -1.70 -10.86
CA GLU A 279 25.21 -0.63 -11.74
C GLU A 279 24.18 0.50 -11.87
N GLU A 280 22.87 0.17 -11.91
CA GLU A 280 21.81 1.17 -11.87
C GLU A 280 21.79 1.95 -10.54
N LEU A 281 22.07 1.28 -9.42
CA LEU A 281 22.18 1.95 -8.12
C LEU A 281 23.40 2.85 -8.03
N ASP A 282 24.55 2.43 -8.58
CA ASP A 282 25.77 3.24 -8.62
C ASP A 282 25.57 4.49 -9.48
N ALA A 283 24.92 4.33 -10.65
CA ALA A 283 24.54 5.46 -11.50
C ALA A 283 23.56 6.41 -10.78
N PHE A 284 22.54 5.85 -10.10
CA PHE A 284 21.61 6.62 -9.27
C PHE A 284 22.35 7.42 -8.19
N LEU A 285 23.25 6.79 -7.44
CA LEU A 285 23.99 7.46 -6.35
C LEU A 285 24.88 8.58 -6.87
N SER A 286 25.52 8.42 -8.04
CA SER A 286 26.28 9.48 -8.69
C SER A 286 25.42 10.69 -9.06
N ILE A 287 24.23 10.44 -9.60
CA ILE A 287 23.26 11.49 -9.94
C ILE A 287 22.65 12.12 -8.68
N PHE A 288 22.35 11.30 -7.66
CA PHE A 288 21.86 11.75 -6.37
C PHE A 288 22.85 12.73 -5.72
N ASP A 289 24.15 12.40 -5.72
CA ASP A 289 25.22 13.25 -5.18
C ASP A 289 25.23 14.64 -5.84
N GLN A 290 25.17 14.71 -7.17
CA GLN A 290 25.08 15.96 -7.90
C GLN A 290 23.84 16.78 -7.49
N CYS A 291 22.65 16.14 -7.45
CA CYS A 291 21.43 16.81 -7.04
C CYS A 291 21.50 17.26 -5.57
N TYR A 292 22.07 16.45 -4.69
CA TYR A 292 22.20 16.79 -3.27
C TYR A 292 23.02 18.06 -3.09
N HIS A 293 24.19 18.18 -3.74
CA HIS A 293 25.03 19.38 -3.65
C HIS A 293 24.40 20.60 -4.36
N GLU A 294 23.55 20.41 -5.35
CA GLU A 294 22.79 21.50 -5.98
C GLU A 294 21.79 22.16 -5.00
N PHE A 295 21.20 21.41 -4.05
CA PHE A 295 20.19 21.89 -3.12
C PHE A 295 20.69 22.18 -1.71
N VAL A 296 21.72 21.45 -1.24
CA VAL A 296 22.17 21.51 0.15
C VAL A 296 23.49 22.26 0.29
N GLY A 297 24.23 22.43 -0.81
CA GLY A 297 25.49 23.22 -0.91
C GLY A 297 26.69 22.41 -0.55
#